data_c09c9aa3d4b2f9df742654cef1d644d2
#
_entry.id   c09c9aa3d4b2f9df742654cef1d644d2
#
_cell.length_a   1.000
_cell.length_b   1.000
_cell.length_c   1.000
_cell.angle_alpha   90.00
_cell.angle_beta   90.00
_cell.angle_gamma   90.00
#
_symmetry.space_group_name_H-M   'P 1'
#
loop_
_entity.id
_entity.type
_entity.pdbx_description
1 polymer ?
#
loop_
_entity_poly.entity_id
_entity_poly.type
_entity_poly.pdbx_seq_one_letter_code
_entity_poly.pdbx_strand_id
1 'polypeptide(L)'
;MNSLLKRQIRKYLSEEQASSKDLEQFLDAVNRSFTNFDEQYVMQQRAMTISSEELFVANEQLKLEAIAQKEVIDKLKHVIETLKFYELPEKQKLENTDLDGLKLVEFIDNQTKEIVEINKQREKLLNELAYQNQELSDYAHMVSHDLKSPLRNIDTLTTWLKQDYEVVFDEKGKESLNLIRNNVEKMDTLISGILNYSTINKNKTEFYDVNVDKLVDNIISTMLTPQHITIKKARKLPVVNGDKFRLQQLFQNLIDNAIKYNDKANGLIEIGVDDDNAFWRFFVKDNGKGIDDAYFDKIFKTFQKLENNPESSGIGLSIVKKIITLYGGEIWVESELNKGTTFYFTLKK
;
A
#
# COMPACT_ATOMS: atom_id res chain seq x y z
N MET A 1 33.26 -9.19 -7.40
CA MET A 1 32.76 -8.38 -8.54
C MET A 1 31.28 -8.66 -8.73
N ASN A 2 30.48 -7.60 -8.77
CA ASN A 2 29.03 -7.67 -8.96
C ASN A 2 28.67 -8.51 -10.21
N SER A 3 27.63 -9.35 -10.11
CA SER A 3 27.28 -10.32 -11.16
C SER A 3 26.92 -9.65 -12.50
N LEU A 4 26.28 -8.49 -12.42
CA LEU A 4 25.90 -7.67 -13.56
C LEU A 4 27.12 -7.06 -14.25
N LEU A 5 28.04 -6.49 -13.47
CA LEU A 5 29.29 -5.94 -14.00
C LEU A 5 30.15 -7.02 -14.64
N LYS A 6 30.25 -8.20 -14.02
CA LYS A 6 30.93 -9.37 -14.59
C LYS A 6 30.38 -9.79 -15.95
N ARG A 7 29.04 -9.75 -16.09
CA ARG A 7 28.34 -10.07 -17.34
C ARG A 7 28.57 -9.00 -18.41
N GLN A 8 28.61 -7.72 -18.00
CA GLN A 8 28.89 -6.59 -18.90
C GLN A 8 30.34 -6.62 -19.42
N ILE A 9 31.30 -6.82 -18.54
CA ILE A 9 32.71 -6.95 -18.92
C ILE A 9 32.90 -8.06 -19.94
N ARG A 10 32.39 -9.27 -19.70
CA ARG A 10 32.48 -10.40 -20.63
C ARG A 10 31.79 -10.15 -21.97
N LYS A 11 30.80 -9.25 -22.03
CA LYS A 11 30.02 -8.99 -23.23
C LYS A 11 30.62 -7.89 -24.11
N TYR A 12 31.30 -6.94 -23.53
CA TYR A 12 31.69 -5.70 -24.22
C TYR A 12 33.19 -5.42 -24.23
N LEU A 13 34.00 -6.13 -23.46
CA LEU A 13 35.45 -5.94 -23.42
C LEU A 13 36.16 -7.19 -23.93
N SER A 14 37.22 -7.02 -24.72
CA SER A 14 38.12 -8.10 -25.05
C SER A 14 38.95 -8.54 -23.84
N GLU A 15 39.50 -9.74 -23.84
CA GLU A 15 40.32 -10.24 -22.73
C GLU A 15 41.55 -9.33 -22.44
N GLU A 16 42.13 -8.72 -23.48
CA GLU A 16 43.23 -7.76 -23.35
C GLU A 16 42.75 -6.45 -22.70
N GLN A 17 41.60 -5.96 -23.08
CA GLN A 17 41.03 -4.74 -22.50
C GLN A 17 40.60 -4.96 -21.04
N ALA A 18 39.99 -6.11 -20.73
CA ALA A 18 39.59 -6.45 -19.36
C ALA A 18 40.78 -6.60 -18.38
N SER A 19 41.98 -6.89 -18.92
CA SER A 19 43.23 -7.09 -18.15
C SER A 19 44.12 -5.84 -18.11
N SER A 20 43.70 -4.72 -18.70
CA SER A 20 44.43 -3.47 -18.70
C SER A 20 44.45 -2.83 -17.31
N LYS A 21 45.65 -2.47 -16.81
CA LYS A 21 45.81 -1.81 -15.49
C LYS A 21 45.00 -0.51 -15.34
N ASP A 22 44.85 0.23 -16.42
CA ASP A 22 44.09 1.50 -16.41
C ASP A 22 42.58 1.24 -16.30
N LEU A 23 42.11 0.12 -16.86
CA LEU A 23 40.70 -0.26 -16.78
C LEU A 23 40.38 -0.99 -15.47
N GLU A 24 41.33 -1.67 -14.87
CA GLU A 24 41.18 -2.40 -13.61
C GLU A 24 40.74 -1.47 -12.46
N GLN A 25 41.39 -0.32 -12.32
CA GLN A 25 41.04 0.69 -11.30
C GLN A 25 39.64 1.26 -11.53
N PHE A 26 39.28 1.52 -12.79
CA PHE A 26 37.95 2.01 -13.15
C PHE A 26 36.86 0.95 -12.87
N LEU A 27 37.10 -0.30 -13.29
CA LEU A 27 36.16 -1.40 -13.05
C LEU A 27 36.01 -1.71 -11.55
N ASP A 28 37.06 -1.55 -10.77
CA ASP A 28 36.99 -1.74 -9.32
C ASP A 28 36.20 -0.60 -8.63
N ALA A 29 36.36 0.64 -9.10
CA ALA A 29 35.55 1.77 -8.64
C ALA A 29 34.07 1.61 -9.00
N VAL A 30 33.79 1.20 -10.22
CA VAL A 30 32.42 0.91 -10.68
C VAL A 30 31.82 -0.27 -9.89
N ASN A 31 32.58 -1.33 -9.67
CA ASN A 31 32.15 -2.47 -8.87
C ASN A 31 31.81 -2.10 -7.44
N ARG A 32 32.61 -1.27 -6.79
CA ARG A 32 32.33 -0.75 -5.44
C ARG A 32 31.07 0.10 -5.42
N SER A 33 30.86 0.94 -6.44
CA SER A 33 29.66 1.76 -6.54
C SER A 33 28.40 0.91 -6.71
N PHE A 34 28.43 -0.12 -7.57
CA PHE A 34 27.30 -1.04 -7.75
C PHE A 34 27.02 -1.88 -6.49
N THR A 35 28.07 -2.37 -5.83
CA THR A 35 27.90 -3.16 -4.59
C THR A 35 27.32 -2.29 -3.47
N ASN A 36 27.82 -1.08 -3.28
CA ASN A 36 27.29 -0.14 -2.31
C ASN A 36 25.83 0.25 -2.62
N PHE A 37 25.50 0.42 -3.89
CA PHE A 37 24.13 0.73 -4.31
C PHE A 37 23.17 -0.42 -4.03
N ASP A 38 23.57 -1.65 -4.35
CA ASP A 38 22.77 -2.86 -4.07
C ASP A 38 22.56 -3.04 -2.56
N GLU A 39 23.61 -2.82 -1.75
CA GLU A 39 23.52 -2.91 -0.29
C GLU A 39 22.61 -1.82 0.30
N GLN A 40 22.76 -0.58 -0.15
CA GLN A 40 21.89 0.52 0.28
C GLN A 40 20.43 0.29 -0.13
N TYR A 41 20.20 -0.21 -1.35
CA TYR A 41 18.86 -0.53 -1.83
C TYR A 41 18.20 -1.62 -1.00
N VAL A 42 18.93 -2.70 -0.69
CA VAL A 42 18.42 -3.79 0.17
C VAL A 42 18.16 -3.30 1.60
N MET A 43 19.04 -2.46 2.16
CA MET A 43 18.84 -1.85 3.48
C MET A 43 17.60 -0.94 3.50
N GLN A 44 17.43 -0.09 2.49
CA GLN A 44 16.25 0.77 2.39
C GLN A 44 14.94 -0.03 2.25
N GLN A 45 14.93 -1.09 1.44
CA GLN A 45 13.77 -1.97 1.34
C GLN A 45 13.44 -2.62 2.69
N ARG A 46 14.46 -3.14 3.39
CA ARG A 46 14.26 -3.75 4.71
C ARG A 46 13.74 -2.74 5.74
N ALA A 47 14.34 -1.56 5.79
CA ALA A 47 13.92 -0.51 6.71
C ALA A 47 12.47 -0.05 6.46
N MET A 48 12.07 0.12 5.19
CA MET A 48 10.68 0.46 4.84
C MET A 48 9.69 -0.65 5.20
N THR A 49 10.07 -1.92 4.98
CA THR A 49 9.19 -3.05 5.31
C THR A 49 9.01 -3.15 6.82
N ILE A 50 10.10 -3.08 7.60
CA ILE A 50 10.07 -3.15 9.07
C ILE A 50 9.26 -1.97 9.63
N SER A 51 9.53 -0.74 9.19
CA SER A 51 8.80 0.44 9.66
C SER A 51 7.30 0.38 9.33
N SER A 52 6.93 -0.17 8.18
CA SER A 52 5.52 -0.36 7.80
C SER A 52 4.82 -1.44 8.64
N GLU A 53 5.52 -2.54 8.95
CA GLU A 53 5.00 -3.61 9.81
C GLU A 53 4.87 -3.13 11.26
N GLU A 54 5.85 -2.43 11.81
CA GLU A 54 5.81 -1.85 13.16
C GLU A 54 4.68 -0.83 13.31
N LEU A 55 4.49 0.03 12.32
CA LEU A 55 3.39 1.00 12.29
C LEU A 55 2.02 0.34 12.24
N PHE A 56 1.88 -0.74 11.48
CA PHE A 56 0.64 -1.49 11.40
C PHE A 56 0.32 -2.16 12.74
N VAL A 57 1.29 -2.83 13.36
CA VAL A 57 1.14 -3.50 14.66
C VAL A 57 0.79 -2.49 15.75
N ALA A 58 1.50 -1.33 15.79
CA ALA A 58 1.23 -0.28 16.77
C ALA A 58 -0.19 0.31 16.61
N ASN A 59 -0.65 0.52 15.38
CA ASN A 59 -2.02 0.98 15.13
C ASN A 59 -3.09 -0.02 15.56
N GLU A 60 -2.89 -1.32 15.33
CA GLU A 60 -3.83 -2.35 15.77
C GLU A 60 -3.85 -2.45 17.31
N GLN A 61 -2.68 -2.34 17.95
CA GLN A 61 -2.61 -2.34 19.40
C GLN A 61 -3.31 -1.12 20.01
N LEU A 62 -3.12 0.07 19.44
CA LEU A 62 -3.82 1.29 19.85
C LEU A 62 -5.34 1.21 19.67
N LYS A 63 -5.82 0.53 18.62
CA LYS A 63 -7.25 0.29 18.43
C LYS A 63 -7.82 -0.62 19.53
N LEU A 64 -7.12 -1.72 19.86
CA LEU A 64 -7.55 -2.64 20.91
C LEU A 64 -7.60 -1.93 22.28
N GLU A 65 -6.60 -1.13 22.60
CA GLU A 65 -6.56 -0.31 23.82
C GLU A 65 -7.70 0.71 23.87
N ALA A 66 -8.01 1.36 22.73
CA ALA A 66 -9.13 2.30 22.65
C ALA A 66 -10.49 1.62 22.87
N ILE A 67 -10.68 0.39 22.38
CA ILE A 67 -11.90 -0.40 22.60
C ILE A 67 -12.01 -0.78 24.09
N ALA A 68 -10.92 -1.28 24.70
CA ALA A 68 -10.90 -1.64 26.11
C ALA A 68 -11.19 -0.41 27.01
N GLN A 69 -10.61 0.74 26.73
CA GLN A 69 -10.88 1.98 27.44
C GLN A 69 -12.34 2.43 27.32
N LYS A 70 -12.91 2.31 26.11
CA LYS A 70 -14.32 2.64 25.89
C LYS A 70 -15.23 1.71 26.74
N GLU A 71 -14.93 0.43 26.80
CA GLU A 71 -15.68 -0.52 27.62
C GLU A 71 -15.63 -0.19 29.12
N VAL A 72 -14.44 0.23 29.61
CA VAL A 72 -14.29 0.69 31.01
C VAL A 72 -15.09 1.97 31.26
N ILE A 73 -15.05 2.94 30.33
CA ILE A 73 -15.83 4.18 30.45
C ILE A 73 -17.34 3.88 30.44
N ASP A 74 -17.78 2.96 29.60
CA ASP A 74 -19.21 2.59 29.54
C ASP A 74 -19.64 1.84 30.79
N LYS A 75 -18.79 0.97 31.37
CA LYS A 75 -19.03 0.37 32.68
C LYS A 75 -19.07 1.39 33.81
N LEU A 76 -18.15 2.36 33.82
CA LEU A 76 -18.16 3.44 34.80
C LEU A 76 -19.40 4.35 34.67
N LYS A 77 -19.84 4.66 33.45
CA LYS A 77 -21.11 5.38 33.23
C LYS A 77 -22.29 4.59 33.77
N HIS A 78 -22.33 3.29 33.51
CA HIS A 78 -23.40 2.42 34.03
C HIS A 78 -23.38 2.37 35.57
N VAL A 79 -22.21 2.29 36.18
CA VAL A 79 -22.05 2.37 37.67
C VAL A 79 -22.53 3.73 38.16
N ILE A 80 -22.15 4.83 37.50
CA ILE A 80 -22.59 6.18 37.88
C ILE A 80 -24.12 6.36 37.72
N GLU A 81 -24.71 5.83 36.62
CA GLU A 81 -26.15 5.82 36.41
C GLU A 81 -26.87 4.97 37.47
N THR A 82 -26.32 3.79 37.79
CA THR A 82 -26.86 2.90 38.81
C THR A 82 -26.79 3.57 40.19
N LEU A 83 -25.69 4.26 40.51
CA LEU A 83 -25.54 5.03 41.75
C LEU A 83 -26.49 6.26 41.83
N LYS A 84 -26.80 6.89 40.68
CA LYS A 84 -27.83 7.97 40.61
C LYS A 84 -29.26 7.46 40.82
N PHE A 85 -29.52 6.20 40.47
CA PHE A 85 -30.85 5.58 40.69
C PHE A 85 -31.06 5.13 42.13
N TYR A 86 -29.99 4.94 42.92
CA TYR A 86 -30.09 4.74 44.36
C TYR A 86 -30.06 6.07 45.07
N GLU A 87 -31.14 6.87 44.96
CA GLU A 87 -31.53 7.83 46.01
C GLU A 87 -31.74 7.01 47.29
N LEU A 88 -30.69 7.00 48.12
CA LEU A 88 -30.77 6.40 49.46
C LEU A 88 -31.86 7.15 50.27
N PRO A 89 -32.92 6.47 50.71
CA PRO A 89 -33.85 7.08 51.62
C PRO A 89 -33.10 7.48 52.90
N GLU A 90 -33.18 8.72 53.23
CA GLU A 90 -32.61 9.30 54.48
C GLU A 90 -32.98 8.44 55.69
N LYS A 91 -32.00 8.11 56.50
CA LYS A 91 -32.09 7.71 57.90
C LYS A 91 -32.27 6.26 58.30
N GLN A 92 -31.64 5.29 57.71
CA GLN A 92 -31.39 4.05 58.53
C GLN A 92 -30.50 3.02 57.76
N LYS A 93 -29.22 3.24 57.71
CA LYS A 93 -28.20 2.16 57.49
C LYS A 93 -26.78 2.77 57.32
N LEU A 94 -26.38 3.65 58.25
CA LEU A 94 -25.16 4.41 58.11
C LEU A 94 -23.87 3.77 58.62
N GLU A 95 -23.94 2.57 59.25
CA GLU A 95 -22.71 2.03 59.85
C GLU A 95 -21.94 0.97 59.07
N ASN A 96 -22.52 0.38 58.05
CA ASN A 96 -21.80 -0.61 57.20
C ASN A 96 -21.69 -0.23 55.69
N THR A 97 -22.43 0.79 55.23
CA THR A 97 -22.44 1.24 53.82
C THR A 97 -21.40 2.29 53.54
N ASP A 98 -20.99 3.07 54.55
CA ASP A 98 -20.01 4.16 54.33
C ASP A 98 -18.61 3.63 54.01
N LEU A 99 -18.22 2.49 54.59
CA LEU A 99 -16.90 1.90 54.29
C LEU A 99 -16.81 1.35 52.87
N ASP A 100 -17.91 0.77 52.37
CA ASP A 100 -17.97 0.21 50.98
C ASP A 100 -18.12 1.36 49.97
N GLY A 101 -18.86 2.41 50.29
CA GLY A 101 -18.99 3.61 49.46
C GLY A 101 -17.69 4.40 49.31
N LEU A 102 -16.96 4.59 50.43
CA LEU A 102 -15.64 5.24 50.41
C LEU A 102 -14.61 4.47 49.61
N LYS A 103 -14.55 3.15 49.77
CA LYS A 103 -13.66 2.30 48.96
C LYS A 103 -14.02 2.32 47.50
N LEU A 104 -15.33 2.38 47.17
CA LEU A 104 -15.78 2.51 45.80
C LEU A 104 -15.40 3.87 45.18
N VAL A 105 -15.54 4.94 45.93
CA VAL A 105 -15.12 6.29 45.50
C VAL A 105 -13.61 6.35 45.29
N GLU A 106 -12.82 5.79 46.22
CA GLU A 106 -11.36 5.72 46.09
C GLU A 106 -10.93 4.87 44.89
N PHE A 107 -11.63 3.76 44.67
CA PHE A 107 -11.41 2.89 43.49
C PHE A 107 -11.72 3.66 42.18
N ILE A 108 -12.87 4.37 42.13
CA ILE A 108 -13.26 5.20 40.97
C ILE A 108 -12.26 6.33 40.73
N ASP A 109 -11.81 7.01 41.82
CA ASP A 109 -10.82 8.09 41.71
C ASP A 109 -9.48 7.56 41.16
N ASN A 110 -9.03 6.43 41.68
CA ASN A 110 -7.80 5.77 41.17
C ASN A 110 -7.94 5.33 39.72
N GLN A 111 -9.07 4.72 39.35
CA GLN A 111 -9.34 4.33 37.96
C GLN A 111 -9.43 5.55 37.03
N THR A 112 -10.04 6.63 37.51
CA THR A 112 -10.13 7.89 36.74
C THR A 112 -8.75 8.49 36.49
N LYS A 113 -7.89 8.51 37.52
CA LYS A 113 -6.50 8.96 37.39
C LYS A 113 -5.71 8.12 36.40
N GLU A 114 -5.86 6.81 36.48
CA GLU A 114 -5.22 5.86 35.54
C GLU A 114 -5.71 6.07 34.10
N ILE A 115 -7.02 6.22 33.91
CA ILE A 115 -7.61 6.51 32.58
C ILE A 115 -7.08 7.83 32.02
N VAL A 116 -6.96 8.88 32.85
CA VAL A 116 -6.42 10.18 32.43
C VAL A 116 -4.97 10.05 32.01
N GLU A 117 -4.15 9.32 32.77
CA GLU A 117 -2.74 9.09 32.43
C GLU A 117 -2.59 8.26 31.14
N ILE A 118 -3.37 7.19 31.01
CA ILE A 118 -3.40 6.36 29.78
C ILE A 118 -3.85 7.22 28.57
N ASN A 119 -4.88 8.05 28.73
CA ASN A 119 -5.31 8.93 27.63
C ASN A 119 -4.23 9.93 27.24
N LYS A 120 -3.50 10.50 28.19
CA LYS A 120 -2.38 11.39 27.94
C LYS A 120 -1.22 10.70 27.21
N GLN A 121 -0.89 9.47 27.64
CA GLN A 121 0.12 8.66 26.97
C GLN A 121 -0.32 8.27 25.54
N ARG A 122 -1.60 7.90 25.37
CA ARG A 122 -2.18 7.62 24.07
C ARG A 122 -2.10 8.83 23.13
N GLU A 123 -2.46 10.00 23.63
CA GLU A 123 -2.39 11.23 22.83
C GLU A 123 -0.95 11.54 22.41
N LYS A 124 0.01 11.37 23.33
CA LYS A 124 1.44 11.53 23.04
C LYS A 124 1.89 10.56 21.95
N LEU A 125 1.55 9.27 22.07
CA LEU A 125 1.90 8.24 21.09
C LEU A 125 1.24 8.49 19.73
N LEU A 126 -0.02 8.94 19.71
CA LEU A 126 -0.70 9.30 18.47
C LEU A 126 -0.01 10.47 17.76
N ASN A 127 0.40 11.49 18.52
CA ASN A 127 1.11 12.64 17.98
C ASN A 127 2.51 12.24 17.45
N GLU A 128 3.23 11.41 18.18
CA GLU A 128 4.52 10.88 17.75
C GLU A 128 4.40 10.02 16.48
N LEU A 129 3.40 9.14 16.43
CA LEU A 129 3.10 8.32 15.25
C LEU A 129 2.71 9.19 14.04
N ALA A 130 1.90 10.24 14.25
CA ALA A 130 1.55 11.18 13.20
C ALA A 130 2.78 11.92 12.67
N TYR A 131 3.69 12.33 13.57
CA TYR A 131 4.95 12.98 13.22
C TYR A 131 5.85 12.04 12.39
N GLN A 132 6.08 10.81 12.86
CA GLN A 132 6.88 9.82 12.13
C GLN A 132 6.29 9.47 10.76
N ASN A 133 4.97 9.35 10.66
CA ASN A 133 4.29 9.15 9.37
C ASN A 133 4.51 10.33 8.42
N GLN A 134 4.49 11.55 8.97
CA GLN A 134 4.76 12.75 8.19
C GLN A 134 6.21 12.77 7.68
N GLU A 135 7.19 12.53 8.57
CA GLU A 135 8.60 12.47 8.19
C GLU A 135 8.87 11.40 7.10
N LEU A 136 8.31 10.19 7.28
CA LEU A 136 8.45 9.12 6.29
C LEU A 136 7.86 9.53 4.93
N SER A 137 6.71 10.21 4.95
CA SER A 137 6.09 10.70 3.73
C SER A 137 6.91 11.80 3.05
N ASP A 138 7.48 12.73 3.82
CA ASP A 138 8.33 13.80 3.31
C ASP A 138 9.63 13.25 2.74
N TYR A 139 10.23 12.28 3.43
CA TYR A 139 11.41 11.56 2.97
C TYR A 139 11.14 10.83 1.65
N ALA A 140 10.03 10.07 1.56
CA ALA A 140 9.64 9.38 0.35
C ALA A 140 9.40 10.36 -0.83
N HIS A 141 8.83 11.52 -0.55
CA HIS A 141 8.64 12.57 -1.56
C HIS A 141 9.97 13.14 -2.07
N MET A 142 10.87 13.48 -1.16
CA MET A 142 12.19 14.04 -1.47
C MET A 142 13.02 13.03 -2.29
N VAL A 143 13.14 11.79 -1.81
CA VAL A 143 13.89 10.74 -2.50
C VAL A 143 13.29 10.44 -3.87
N SER A 144 11.97 10.41 -3.98
CA SER A 144 11.28 10.19 -5.27
C SER A 144 11.59 11.29 -6.28
N HIS A 145 11.60 12.55 -5.84
CA HIS A 145 11.96 13.70 -6.68
C HIS A 145 13.42 13.58 -7.17
N ASP A 146 14.35 13.30 -6.25
CA ASP A 146 15.78 13.26 -6.56
C ASP A 146 16.18 12.05 -7.42
N LEU A 147 15.39 10.95 -7.35
CA LEU A 147 15.56 9.80 -8.24
C LEU A 147 14.93 10.01 -9.62
N LYS A 148 13.81 10.75 -9.72
CA LYS A 148 13.17 11.02 -11.01
C LYS A 148 14.02 11.85 -11.94
N SER A 149 14.77 12.82 -11.41
CA SER A 149 15.61 13.71 -12.23
C SER A 149 16.68 12.95 -13.03
N PRO A 150 17.55 12.13 -12.43
CA PRO A 150 18.55 11.35 -13.17
C PRO A 150 17.90 10.32 -14.11
N LEU A 151 16.76 9.73 -13.74
CA LEU A 151 16.04 8.78 -14.60
C LEU A 151 15.55 9.44 -15.89
N ARG A 152 14.97 10.64 -15.80
CA ARG A 152 14.56 11.43 -16.98
C ARG A 152 15.74 11.77 -17.87
N ASN A 153 16.90 12.09 -17.29
CA ASN A 153 18.11 12.35 -18.04
C ASN A 153 18.56 11.09 -18.81
N ILE A 154 18.53 9.91 -18.16
CA ILE A 154 18.89 8.64 -18.81
C ILE A 154 17.90 8.33 -19.94
N ASP A 155 16.58 8.50 -19.73
CA ASP A 155 15.56 8.31 -20.76
C ASP A 155 15.77 9.24 -21.94
N THR A 156 16.04 10.50 -21.67
CA THR A 156 16.33 11.50 -22.72
C THR A 156 17.57 11.15 -23.52
N LEU A 157 18.68 10.80 -22.84
CA LEU A 157 19.93 10.41 -23.49
C LEU A 157 19.78 9.15 -24.33
N THR A 158 19.06 8.14 -23.82
CA THR A 158 18.81 6.90 -24.57
C THR A 158 17.88 7.14 -25.77
N THR A 159 16.94 8.09 -25.65
CA THR A 159 16.07 8.48 -26.75
C THR A 159 16.87 9.19 -27.84
N TRP A 160 17.75 10.15 -27.49
CA TRP A 160 18.63 10.80 -28.46
C TRP A 160 19.58 9.81 -29.12
N LEU A 161 20.22 8.93 -28.35
CA LEU A 161 21.07 7.88 -28.92
C LEU A 161 20.32 7.00 -29.92
N LYS A 162 19.06 6.67 -29.63
CA LYS A 162 18.22 5.91 -30.56
C LYS A 162 17.92 6.73 -31.82
N GLN A 163 17.55 8.01 -31.68
CA GLN A 163 17.18 8.87 -32.82
C GLN A 163 18.39 9.20 -33.73
N ASP A 164 19.53 9.55 -33.12
CA ASP A 164 20.67 10.08 -33.88
C ASP A 164 21.56 8.94 -34.45
N TYR A 165 21.56 7.78 -33.83
CA TYR A 165 22.49 6.69 -34.16
C TYR A 165 21.80 5.35 -34.49
N GLU A 166 20.48 5.33 -34.72
CA GLU A 166 19.72 4.09 -35.01
C GLU A 166 20.30 3.27 -36.18
N VAL A 167 20.83 3.98 -37.20
CA VAL A 167 21.45 3.38 -38.40
C VAL A 167 22.84 2.79 -38.09
N VAL A 168 23.53 3.28 -37.07
CA VAL A 168 24.88 2.86 -36.70
C VAL A 168 24.84 1.67 -35.74
N PHE A 169 23.77 1.53 -34.97
CA PHE A 169 23.61 0.42 -34.05
C PHE A 169 23.26 -0.89 -34.77
N ASP A 170 24.01 -1.94 -34.46
CA ASP A 170 23.60 -3.29 -34.80
C ASP A 170 22.37 -3.71 -33.97
N GLU A 171 21.77 -4.87 -34.26
CA GLU A 171 20.60 -5.36 -33.55
C GLU A 171 20.83 -5.52 -32.04
N LYS A 172 22.05 -5.89 -31.62
CA LYS A 172 22.41 -5.99 -30.21
C LYS A 172 22.48 -4.63 -29.53
N GLY A 173 22.95 -3.60 -30.23
CA GLY A 173 22.95 -2.23 -29.74
C GLY A 173 21.53 -1.69 -29.53
N LYS A 174 20.64 -1.96 -30.50
CA LYS A 174 19.20 -1.60 -30.39
C LYS A 174 18.50 -2.33 -29.24
N GLU A 175 18.76 -3.64 -29.10
CA GLU A 175 18.23 -4.42 -27.97
C GLU A 175 18.72 -3.86 -26.63
N SER A 176 19.99 -3.47 -26.54
CA SER A 176 20.58 -2.91 -25.33
C SER A 176 19.95 -1.57 -24.95
N LEU A 177 19.74 -0.68 -25.91
CA LEU A 177 19.04 0.59 -25.68
C LEU A 177 17.60 0.38 -25.23
N ASN A 178 16.87 -0.53 -25.86
CA ASN A 178 15.50 -0.87 -25.45
C ASN A 178 15.48 -1.47 -24.01
N LEU A 179 16.48 -2.29 -23.67
CA LEU A 179 16.60 -2.83 -22.32
C LEU A 179 16.86 -1.75 -21.27
N ILE A 180 17.69 -0.75 -21.58
CA ILE A 180 17.95 0.40 -20.71
C ILE A 180 16.65 1.18 -20.49
N ARG A 181 15.93 1.54 -21.56
CA ARG A 181 14.66 2.25 -21.48
C ARG A 181 13.63 1.51 -20.65
N ASN A 182 13.45 0.23 -20.89
CA ASN A 182 12.53 -0.60 -20.10
C ASN A 182 12.90 -0.62 -18.60
N ASN A 183 14.18 -0.57 -18.24
CA ASN A 183 14.60 -0.48 -16.85
C ASN A 183 14.33 0.90 -16.25
N VAL A 184 14.52 1.98 -17.02
CA VAL A 184 14.18 3.36 -16.59
C VAL A 184 12.68 3.49 -16.34
N GLU A 185 11.83 3.00 -17.23
CA GLU A 185 10.37 2.98 -17.06
C GLU A 185 9.94 2.20 -15.82
N LYS A 186 10.60 1.05 -15.56
CA LYS A 186 10.36 0.28 -14.33
C LYS A 186 10.73 1.07 -13.07
N MET A 187 11.88 1.73 -13.07
CA MET A 187 12.30 2.55 -11.94
C MET A 187 11.35 3.71 -11.70
N ASP A 188 10.89 4.41 -12.74
CA ASP A 188 9.91 5.49 -12.62
C ASP A 188 8.58 4.98 -12.05
N THR A 189 8.11 3.82 -12.51
CA THR A 189 6.91 3.16 -11.99
C THR A 189 7.03 2.81 -10.51
N LEU A 190 8.18 2.26 -10.08
CA LEU A 190 8.45 1.94 -8.68
C LEU A 190 8.48 3.19 -7.80
N ILE A 191 9.20 4.22 -8.22
CA ILE A 191 9.32 5.49 -7.50
C ILE A 191 7.94 6.18 -7.37
N SER A 192 7.18 6.20 -8.45
CA SER A 192 5.83 6.75 -8.46
C SER A 192 4.89 5.95 -7.57
N GLY A 193 5.03 4.62 -7.52
CA GLY A 193 4.30 3.75 -6.60
C GLY A 193 4.61 4.03 -5.13
N ILE A 194 5.90 4.20 -4.77
CA ILE A 194 6.33 4.56 -3.42
C ILE A 194 5.73 5.91 -3.00
N LEU A 195 5.81 6.90 -3.88
CA LEU A 195 5.25 8.22 -3.62
C LEU A 195 3.74 8.15 -3.39
N ASN A 196 3.02 7.47 -4.27
CA ASN A 196 1.58 7.27 -4.14
C ASN A 196 1.22 6.57 -2.83
N TYR A 197 1.96 5.52 -2.47
CA TYR A 197 1.75 4.80 -1.21
C TYR A 197 1.97 5.69 0.01
N SER A 198 3.01 6.53 0.02
CA SER A 198 3.34 7.38 1.17
C SER A 198 2.36 8.54 1.34
N THR A 199 1.80 9.06 0.25
CA THR A 199 0.90 10.23 0.26
C THR A 199 -0.57 9.90 0.58
N ILE A 200 -0.94 8.62 0.69
CA ILE A 200 -2.33 8.22 0.95
C ILE A 200 -2.90 8.84 2.23
N ASN A 201 -2.10 9.03 3.27
CA ASN A 201 -2.53 9.57 4.56
C ASN A 201 -2.39 11.10 4.69
N LYS A 202 -1.76 11.78 3.72
CA LYS A 202 -1.34 13.19 3.86
C LYS A 202 -2.42 14.23 3.64
N ASN A 203 -3.39 13.95 2.82
CA ASN A 203 -4.40 14.92 2.49
C ASN A 203 -5.59 14.77 3.44
N LYS A 204 -6.02 15.88 4.09
CA LYS A 204 -7.38 15.98 4.61
C LYS A 204 -8.29 15.75 3.41
N THR A 205 -8.72 14.52 3.27
CA THR A 205 -9.56 14.09 2.15
C THR A 205 -10.94 14.67 2.41
N GLU A 206 -11.34 15.61 1.57
CA GLU A 206 -12.73 16.00 1.55
C GLU A 206 -13.50 14.83 0.93
N PHE A 207 -14.43 14.28 1.68
CA PHE A 207 -15.29 13.20 1.22
C PHE A 207 -16.47 13.80 0.47
N TYR A 208 -16.73 13.30 -0.71
CA TYR A 208 -17.89 13.68 -1.54
C TYR A 208 -18.69 12.44 -1.92
N ASP A 209 -19.89 12.67 -2.36
CA ASP A 209 -20.72 11.64 -2.97
C ASP A 209 -20.19 11.30 -4.37
N VAL A 210 -19.43 10.23 -4.47
CA VAL A 210 -18.82 9.75 -5.71
C VAL A 210 -19.73 8.72 -6.37
N ASN A 211 -20.18 9.00 -7.58
CA ASN A 211 -20.88 8.02 -8.41
C ASN A 211 -19.89 7.00 -8.96
N VAL A 212 -19.77 5.84 -8.30
CA VAL A 212 -18.82 4.79 -8.65
C VAL A 212 -19.11 4.19 -10.03
N ASP A 213 -20.36 4.16 -10.45
CA ASP A 213 -20.74 3.67 -11.78
C ASP A 213 -20.10 4.48 -12.89
N LYS A 214 -20.21 5.81 -12.83
CA LYS A 214 -19.56 6.72 -13.78
C LYS A 214 -18.03 6.72 -13.65
N LEU A 215 -17.53 6.56 -12.43
CA LEU A 215 -16.09 6.50 -12.18
C LEU A 215 -15.46 5.29 -12.88
N VAL A 216 -16.07 4.11 -12.75
CA VAL A 216 -15.62 2.88 -13.38
C VAL A 216 -15.74 2.95 -14.90
N ASP A 217 -16.84 3.54 -15.44
CA ASP A 217 -16.97 3.77 -16.90
C ASP A 217 -15.83 4.64 -17.44
N ASN A 218 -15.49 5.72 -16.73
CA ASN A 218 -14.37 6.58 -17.11
C ASN A 218 -13.03 5.82 -17.08
N ILE A 219 -12.80 5.00 -16.07
CA ILE A 219 -11.60 4.17 -15.98
C ILE A 219 -11.52 3.23 -17.19
N ILE A 220 -12.57 2.48 -17.45
CA ILE A 220 -12.61 1.50 -18.55
C ILE A 220 -12.41 2.21 -19.91
N SER A 221 -12.98 3.40 -20.12
CA SER A 221 -12.85 4.14 -21.37
C SER A 221 -11.45 4.70 -21.62
N THR A 222 -10.66 4.94 -20.58
CA THR A 222 -9.31 5.51 -20.66
C THR A 222 -8.20 4.46 -20.64
N MET A 223 -8.52 3.22 -20.24
CA MET A 223 -7.55 2.14 -20.18
C MET A 223 -7.33 1.50 -21.53
N LEU A 224 -6.06 1.15 -21.81
CA LEU A 224 -5.70 0.34 -22.98
C LEU A 224 -6.09 -1.13 -22.71
N THR A 225 -7.28 -1.50 -23.13
CA THR A 225 -7.78 -2.88 -22.99
C THR A 225 -7.43 -3.68 -24.24
N PRO A 226 -6.72 -4.81 -24.14
CA PRO A 226 -6.45 -5.70 -25.27
C PRO A 226 -7.76 -6.21 -25.90
N GLN A 227 -7.77 -6.41 -27.22
CA GLN A 227 -8.98 -6.81 -27.96
C GLN A 227 -9.60 -8.14 -27.49
N HIS A 228 -8.82 -9.02 -26.90
CA HIS A 228 -9.28 -10.31 -26.38
C HIS A 228 -9.89 -10.24 -24.98
N ILE A 229 -9.90 -9.04 -24.34
CA ILE A 229 -10.45 -8.86 -23.00
C ILE A 229 -11.74 -8.05 -23.07
N THR A 230 -12.77 -8.58 -22.44
CA THR A 230 -14.06 -7.90 -22.26
C THR A 230 -14.24 -7.51 -20.80
N ILE A 231 -14.52 -6.24 -20.54
CA ILE A 231 -14.84 -5.73 -19.19
C ILE A 231 -16.31 -5.42 -19.13
N LYS A 232 -17.02 -5.96 -18.13
CA LYS A 232 -18.44 -5.69 -17.92
C LYS A 232 -18.76 -5.37 -16.48
N LYS A 233 -19.82 -4.61 -16.27
CA LYS A 233 -20.42 -4.40 -14.96
C LYS A 233 -21.59 -5.38 -14.78
N ALA A 234 -21.61 -6.12 -13.66
CA ALA A 234 -22.68 -7.05 -13.34
C ALA A 234 -24.02 -6.32 -13.12
N ARG A 235 -23.95 -5.13 -12.53
CA ARG A 235 -25.05 -4.22 -12.29
C ARG A 235 -24.55 -2.79 -12.09
N LYS A 236 -25.49 -1.84 -12.01
CA LYS A 236 -25.17 -0.43 -11.69
C LYS A 236 -24.51 -0.33 -10.32
N LEU A 237 -23.41 0.41 -10.25
CA LEU A 237 -22.66 0.61 -9.01
C LEU A 237 -23.24 1.81 -8.22
N PRO A 238 -23.13 1.80 -6.88
CA PRO A 238 -23.71 2.81 -6.00
C PRO A 238 -22.94 4.14 -6.03
N VAL A 239 -23.52 5.11 -5.33
CA VAL A 239 -22.82 6.30 -4.87
C VAL A 239 -22.17 5.98 -3.54
N VAL A 240 -20.90 6.34 -3.38
CA VAL A 240 -20.12 6.12 -2.16
C VAL A 240 -19.57 7.46 -1.69
N ASN A 241 -19.67 7.74 -0.39
CA ASN A 241 -19.05 8.91 0.19
C ASN A 241 -17.54 8.69 0.34
N GLY A 242 -16.74 9.47 -0.40
CA GLY A 242 -15.30 9.26 -0.44
C GLY A 242 -14.53 10.22 -1.33
N ASP A 243 -13.22 10.06 -1.35
CA ASP A 243 -12.31 10.76 -2.25
C ASP A 243 -12.31 10.10 -3.63
N LYS A 244 -12.73 10.85 -4.64
CA LYS A 244 -12.79 10.38 -6.02
C LYS A 244 -11.45 9.85 -6.52
N PHE A 245 -10.33 10.51 -6.17
CA PHE A 245 -8.99 10.10 -6.58
C PHE A 245 -8.60 8.75 -5.99
N ARG A 246 -8.88 8.54 -4.70
CA ARG A 246 -8.59 7.29 -4.01
C ARG A 246 -9.45 6.14 -4.55
N LEU A 247 -10.73 6.39 -4.75
CA LEU A 247 -11.62 5.39 -5.35
C LEU A 247 -11.20 5.06 -6.79
N GLN A 248 -10.81 6.07 -7.58
CA GLN A 248 -10.27 5.84 -8.92
C GLN A 248 -9.01 4.96 -8.87
N GLN A 249 -8.06 5.28 -8.01
CA GLN A 249 -6.82 4.53 -7.84
C GLN A 249 -7.08 3.09 -7.40
N LEU A 250 -8.06 2.88 -6.50
CA LEU A 250 -8.46 1.55 -6.04
C LEU A 250 -8.97 0.69 -7.20
N PHE A 251 -10.00 1.17 -7.92
CA PHE A 251 -10.58 0.43 -9.04
C PHE A 251 -9.58 0.23 -10.18
N GLN A 252 -8.80 1.25 -10.51
CA GLN A 252 -7.78 1.17 -11.54
C GLN A 252 -6.76 0.09 -11.24
N ASN A 253 -6.21 0.02 -10.01
CA ASN A 253 -5.25 -1.02 -9.64
C ASN A 253 -5.84 -2.43 -9.73
N LEU A 254 -7.11 -2.63 -9.34
CA LEU A 254 -7.74 -3.95 -9.42
C LEU A 254 -8.04 -4.34 -10.87
N ILE A 255 -8.52 -3.41 -11.70
CA ILE A 255 -8.82 -3.66 -13.11
C ILE A 255 -7.52 -3.88 -13.90
N ASP A 256 -6.46 -3.07 -13.67
CA ASP A 256 -5.14 -3.27 -14.26
C ASP A 256 -4.58 -4.66 -13.97
N ASN A 257 -4.70 -5.11 -12.71
CA ASN A 257 -4.28 -6.46 -12.34
C ASN A 257 -5.10 -7.53 -13.08
N ALA A 258 -6.42 -7.37 -13.15
CA ALA A 258 -7.29 -8.31 -13.85
C ALA A 258 -6.98 -8.38 -15.36
N ILE A 259 -6.61 -7.27 -16.00
CA ILE A 259 -6.16 -7.24 -17.40
C ILE A 259 -4.80 -7.91 -17.54
N LYS A 260 -3.84 -7.51 -16.72
CA LYS A 260 -2.43 -7.91 -16.81
C LYS A 260 -2.20 -9.41 -16.60
N TYR A 261 -2.97 -10.00 -15.69
CA TYR A 261 -2.84 -11.41 -15.35
C TYR A 261 -3.88 -12.31 -16.02
N ASN A 262 -4.58 -11.78 -17.02
CA ASN A 262 -5.50 -12.58 -17.84
C ASN A 262 -4.77 -13.17 -19.04
N ASP A 263 -4.65 -14.48 -19.05
CA ASP A 263 -3.97 -15.27 -20.09
C ASP A 263 -4.92 -15.94 -21.08
N LYS A 264 -6.23 -15.66 -20.99
CA LYS A 264 -7.25 -16.34 -21.80
C LYS A 264 -7.45 -15.66 -23.15
N ALA A 265 -7.67 -16.47 -24.19
CA ALA A 265 -8.02 -15.97 -25.51
C ALA A 265 -9.34 -15.15 -25.52
N ASN A 266 -10.24 -15.44 -24.59
CA ASN A 266 -11.46 -14.69 -24.31
C ASN A 266 -11.42 -14.25 -22.83
N GLY A 267 -10.65 -13.24 -22.54
CA GLY A 267 -10.53 -12.66 -21.20
C GLY A 267 -11.85 -11.98 -20.80
N LEU A 268 -12.32 -12.26 -19.61
CA LEU A 268 -13.52 -11.65 -19.05
C LEU A 268 -13.20 -11.06 -17.69
N ILE A 269 -13.55 -9.77 -17.53
CA ILE A 269 -13.44 -9.06 -16.25
C ILE A 269 -14.85 -8.59 -15.88
N GLU A 270 -15.30 -8.93 -14.69
CA GLU A 270 -16.60 -8.56 -14.17
C GLU A 270 -16.45 -7.72 -12.92
N ILE A 271 -17.11 -6.55 -12.89
CA ILE A 271 -17.11 -5.64 -11.74
C ILE A 271 -18.53 -5.58 -11.21
N GLY A 272 -18.68 -5.80 -9.92
CA GLY A 272 -20.01 -5.77 -9.30
C GLY A 272 -19.97 -5.31 -7.86
N VAL A 273 -21.15 -5.25 -7.27
CA VAL A 273 -21.37 -4.86 -5.89
C VAL A 273 -22.53 -5.64 -5.31
N ASP A 274 -22.43 -6.04 -4.07
CA ASP A 274 -23.51 -6.59 -3.27
C ASP A 274 -23.85 -5.66 -2.13
N ASP A 275 -25.12 -5.60 -1.79
CA ASP A 275 -25.61 -4.86 -0.64
C ASP A 275 -25.44 -5.73 0.61
N ASP A 276 -24.57 -5.30 1.53
CA ASP A 276 -24.29 -6.01 2.78
C ASP A 276 -24.50 -5.06 3.96
N ASN A 277 -25.77 -4.90 4.36
CA ASN A 277 -26.22 -4.10 5.50
C ASN A 277 -25.54 -2.70 5.61
N ALA A 278 -24.48 -2.58 6.42
CA ALA A 278 -23.75 -1.33 6.69
C ALA A 278 -22.67 -1.01 5.65
N PHE A 279 -22.36 -1.95 4.74
CA PHE A 279 -21.30 -1.84 3.77
C PHE A 279 -21.79 -2.15 2.36
N TRP A 280 -21.11 -1.58 1.37
CA TRP A 280 -21.15 -2.04 0.00
C TRP A 280 -20.01 -3.06 -0.18
N ARG A 281 -20.33 -4.31 -0.57
CA ARG A 281 -19.33 -5.33 -0.91
C ARG A 281 -19.10 -5.34 -2.41
N PHE A 282 -18.02 -4.73 -2.85
CA PHE A 282 -17.60 -4.73 -4.25
C PHE A 282 -16.79 -5.98 -4.58
N PHE A 283 -16.79 -6.34 -5.86
CA PHE A 283 -15.89 -7.35 -6.39
C PHE A 283 -15.36 -6.96 -7.78
N VAL A 284 -14.13 -7.39 -8.05
CA VAL A 284 -13.51 -7.41 -9.37
C VAL A 284 -13.08 -8.85 -9.62
N LYS A 285 -13.70 -9.49 -10.61
CA LYS A 285 -13.52 -10.89 -10.98
C LYS A 285 -12.93 -10.99 -12.36
N ASP A 286 -11.90 -11.79 -12.52
CA ASP A 286 -11.33 -12.19 -13.80
C ASP A 286 -11.40 -13.72 -14.00
N ASN A 287 -11.25 -14.17 -15.25
CA ASN A 287 -11.13 -15.57 -15.61
C ASN A 287 -9.70 -15.95 -16.00
N GLY A 288 -8.70 -15.21 -15.50
CA GLY A 288 -7.28 -15.38 -15.83
C GLY A 288 -6.64 -16.62 -15.21
N LYS A 289 -5.33 -16.56 -15.02
CA LYS A 289 -4.52 -17.68 -14.54
C LYS A 289 -4.75 -18.08 -13.08
N GLY A 290 -5.37 -17.21 -12.28
CA GLY A 290 -5.57 -17.43 -10.85
C GLY A 290 -4.32 -17.26 -10.01
N ILE A 291 -4.49 -17.38 -8.70
CA ILE A 291 -3.45 -17.22 -7.67
C ILE A 291 -3.52 -18.45 -6.77
N ASP A 292 -2.36 -19.02 -6.46
CA ASP A 292 -2.24 -20.10 -5.47
C ASP A 292 -2.51 -19.56 -4.06
N ASP A 293 -3.24 -20.32 -3.25
CA ASP A 293 -3.66 -19.95 -1.89
C ASP A 293 -2.48 -19.63 -0.95
N ALA A 294 -1.33 -20.26 -1.15
CA ALA A 294 -0.09 -19.98 -0.41
C ALA A 294 0.39 -18.52 -0.53
N TYR A 295 -0.17 -17.77 -1.47
CA TYR A 295 0.21 -16.37 -1.71
C TYR A 295 -0.84 -15.36 -1.26
N PHE A 296 -2.03 -15.74 -0.82
CA PHE A 296 -3.12 -14.82 -0.48
C PHE A 296 -2.72 -13.77 0.56
N ASP A 297 -1.96 -14.15 1.59
CA ASP A 297 -1.45 -13.22 2.59
C ASP A 297 -0.30 -12.33 2.08
N LYS A 298 0.41 -12.78 1.04
CA LYS A 298 1.60 -12.11 0.54
C LYS A 298 1.29 -11.06 -0.52
N ILE A 299 0.24 -11.25 -1.33
CA ILE A 299 -0.07 -10.36 -2.46
C ILE A 299 -0.42 -8.93 -2.06
N PHE A 300 -0.84 -8.71 -0.81
CA PHE A 300 -1.13 -7.39 -0.26
C PHE A 300 0.07 -6.71 0.41
N LYS A 301 1.22 -7.41 0.52
CA LYS A 301 2.46 -6.82 1.04
C LYS A 301 3.14 -5.98 -0.04
N THR A 302 3.75 -4.89 0.38
CA THR A 302 4.48 -3.97 -0.51
C THR A 302 5.67 -4.68 -1.16
N PHE A 303 5.89 -4.44 -2.46
CA PHE A 303 6.99 -5.02 -3.26
C PHE A 303 6.94 -6.53 -3.44
N GLN A 304 5.84 -7.20 -3.10
CA GLN A 304 5.66 -8.62 -3.37
C GLN A 304 5.18 -8.84 -4.81
N LYS A 305 5.82 -9.77 -5.48
CA LYS A 305 5.48 -10.22 -6.83
C LYS A 305 5.41 -11.74 -6.82
N LEU A 306 4.40 -12.31 -7.44
CA LEU A 306 4.27 -13.76 -7.59
C LEU A 306 5.12 -14.28 -8.76
N GLU A 307 5.40 -13.44 -9.73
CA GLU A 307 6.21 -13.74 -10.90
C GLU A 307 7.20 -12.61 -11.16
N ASN A 308 8.33 -12.95 -11.78
CA ASN A 308 9.29 -11.96 -12.28
C ASN A 308 8.73 -11.20 -13.51
N ASN A 309 7.47 -10.76 -13.43
CA ASN A 309 6.91 -9.91 -14.48
C ASN A 309 7.54 -8.52 -14.40
N PRO A 310 8.27 -8.12 -15.44
CA PRO A 310 8.97 -6.84 -15.47
C PRO A 310 8.05 -5.62 -15.38
N GLU A 311 6.80 -5.74 -15.79
CA GLU A 311 5.84 -4.64 -15.84
C GLU A 311 5.07 -4.43 -14.52
N SER A 312 5.28 -5.24 -13.49
CA SER A 312 4.62 -5.07 -12.19
C SER A 312 5.53 -4.39 -11.19
N SER A 313 5.02 -3.38 -10.47
CA SER A 313 5.74 -2.73 -9.37
C SER A 313 5.67 -3.52 -8.05
N GLY A 314 4.66 -4.39 -7.87
CA GLY A 314 4.37 -5.06 -6.60
C GLY A 314 3.79 -4.11 -5.53
N ILE A 315 3.33 -2.91 -5.93
CA ILE A 315 2.80 -1.89 -5.00
C ILE A 315 1.26 -1.77 -5.15
N GLY A 316 0.69 -2.10 -6.29
CA GLY A 316 -0.72 -1.84 -6.59
C GLY A 316 -1.70 -2.41 -5.54
N LEU A 317 -1.58 -3.69 -5.18
CA LEU A 317 -2.47 -4.31 -4.18
C LEU A 317 -2.23 -3.79 -2.76
N SER A 318 -1.03 -3.39 -2.41
CA SER A 318 -0.76 -2.74 -1.11
C SER A 318 -1.39 -1.35 -1.02
N ILE A 319 -1.42 -0.60 -2.13
CA ILE A 319 -2.17 0.67 -2.25
C ILE A 319 -3.67 0.41 -2.06
N VAL A 320 -4.23 -0.61 -2.75
CA VAL A 320 -5.64 -0.98 -2.62
C VAL A 320 -5.98 -1.28 -1.16
N LYS A 321 -5.18 -2.13 -0.49
CA LYS A 321 -5.38 -2.46 0.92
C LYS A 321 -5.35 -1.22 1.81
N LYS A 322 -4.38 -0.33 1.60
CA LYS A 322 -4.24 0.90 2.37
C LYS A 322 -5.43 1.85 2.18
N ILE A 323 -5.92 2.00 0.94
CA ILE A 323 -7.12 2.81 0.65
C ILE A 323 -8.33 2.22 1.37
N ILE A 324 -8.57 0.90 1.24
CA ILE A 324 -9.72 0.25 1.86
C ILE A 324 -9.67 0.36 3.38
N THR A 325 -8.50 0.20 3.99
CA THR A 325 -8.29 0.40 5.43
C THR A 325 -8.61 1.85 5.84
N LEU A 326 -8.26 2.85 5.03
CA LEU A 326 -8.61 4.26 5.28
C LEU A 326 -10.14 4.46 5.33
N TYR A 327 -10.90 3.71 4.53
CA TYR A 327 -12.37 3.71 4.53
C TYR A 327 -12.99 2.79 5.60
N GLY A 328 -12.18 2.17 6.47
CA GLY A 328 -12.65 1.24 7.49
C GLY A 328 -13.27 -0.03 6.91
N GLY A 329 -12.89 -0.39 5.69
CA GLY A 329 -13.31 -1.60 5.02
C GLY A 329 -12.29 -2.73 5.10
N GLU A 330 -12.65 -3.86 4.51
CA GLU A 330 -11.81 -5.06 4.41
C GLU A 330 -11.61 -5.44 2.94
N ILE A 331 -10.50 -6.13 2.65
CA ILE A 331 -10.20 -6.72 1.34
C ILE A 331 -9.74 -8.16 1.50
N TRP A 332 -10.24 -9.03 0.62
CA TRP A 332 -9.80 -10.41 0.51
C TRP A 332 -9.83 -10.87 -0.93
N VAL A 333 -9.32 -12.08 -1.17
CA VAL A 333 -9.22 -12.69 -2.48
C VAL A 333 -9.78 -14.11 -2.44
N GLU A 334 -10.47 -14.49 -3.49
CA GLU A 334 -10.84 -15.88 -3.80
C GLU A 334 -10.28 -16.19 -5.17
N SER A 335 -9.50 -17.25 -5.27
CA SER A 335 -8.86 -17.60 -6.53
C SER A 335 -8.59 -19.09 -6.63
N GLU A 336 -8.63 -19.59 -7.85
CA GLU A 336 -8.24 -20.95 -8.17
C GLU A 336 -7.39 -20.92 -9.43
N LEU A 337 -6.26 -21.67 -9.41
CA LEU A 337 -5.34 -21.73 -10.54
C LEU A 337 -6.07 -22.14 -11.84
N ASN A 338 -5.83 -21.41 -12.92
CA ASN A 338 -6.43 -21.54 -14.24
C ASN A 338 -7.94 -21.26 -14.35
N LYS A 339 -8.62 -20.87 -13.26
CA LYS A 339 -10.04 -20.48 -13.27
C LYS A 339 -10.25 -18.99 -13.14
N GLY A 340 -9.29 -18.28 -12.52
CA GLY A 340 -9.32 -16.84 -12.36
C GLY A 340 -9.29 -16.39 -10.91
N THR A 341 -9.41 -15.08 -10.71
CA THR A 341 -9.31 -14.43 -9.40
C THR A 341 -10.50 -13.51 -9.19
N THR A 342 -10.97 -13.44 -7.96
CA THR A 342 -11.97 -12.47 -7.51
C THR A 342 -11.41 -11.73 -6.31
N PHE A 343 -11.22 -10.43 -6.45
CA PHE A 343 -10.93 -9.55 -5.32
C PHE A 343 -12.24 -8.97 -4.80
N TYR A 344 -12.50 -9.18 -3.53
CA TYR A 344 -13.63 -8.59 -2.81
C TYR A 344 -13.13 -7.51 -1.87
N PHE A 345 -13.91 -6.45 -1.75
CA PHE A 345 -13.63 -5.40 -0.76
C PHE A 345 -14.91 -4.71 -0.30
N THR A 346 -14.86 -4.14 0.91
CA THR A 346 -15.99 -3.44 1.49
C THR A 346 -15.72 -1.95 1.62
N LEU A 347 -16.75 -1.14 1.36
CA LEU A 347 -16.76 0.29 1.63
C LEU A 347 -18.01 0.62 2.46
N LYS A 348 -17.86 1.48 3.45
CA LYS A 348 -18.98 1.92 4.28
C LYS A 348 -20.00 2.70 3.44
N LYS A 349 -21.30 2.48 3.72
CA LYS A 349 -22.39 3.23 3.08
C LYS A 349 -22.46 4.65 3.53
#